data_5c2d3b8d505e520769f67cac8c1bd1a5
#
_entry.id   5c2d3b8d505e520769f67cac8c1bd1a5
#
_cell.length_a   1.000
_cell.length_b   1.000
_cell.length_c   1.000
_cell.angle_alpha   90.00
_cell.angle_beta   90.00
_cell.angle_gamma   90.00
#
_symmetry.space_group_name_H-M   'P 1'
#
loop_
_entity.id
_entity.type
_entity.pdbx_description
1 polymer ?
#
loop_
_entity_poly.entity_id
_entity_poly.type
_entity_poly.pdbx_seq_one_letter_code
_entity_poly.pdbx_strand_id
1 'polypeptide(L)'
;RKMVNAMNRFGDLKSKAESSGDRDLEQAYRLITSERAKAAFNLEEEPQQVRERYSLDPRANLQDSNNIGQQCLLARRLVERGVPFVTVNNTGWDNHLNLATYANRNPGDSRSASHALIPGLDKAIAALIGDLADRDILDETLVLIMTDFGRTPKINSTGGRDHWPNCFSVAMAGGGVQGGQVIGSSDALGEFVADRPITPGDLSSTIYTLLGLDPSRESVSYTHLT
;
A
#
# COMPACT_ATOMS: atom_id res chain seq x y z
N ARG A 1 22.15 3.65 1.24
CA ARG A 1 22.98 4.82 1.64
C ARG A 1 22.19 6.12 1.78
N LYS A 2 21.32 6.52 0.82
CA LYS A 2 20.49 7.75 0.94
C LYS A 2 19.47 7.68 2.08
N MET A 3 18.88 6.52 2.32
CA MET A 3 17.91 6.29 3.39
C MET A 3 18.57 6.30 4.78
N VAL A 4 19.75 5.68 4.89
CA VAL A 4 20.58 5.75 6.10
C VAL A 4 21.03 7.21 6.37
N ASN A 5 21.36 7.97 5.33
CA ASN A 5 21.68 9.40 5.47
C ASN A 5 20.45 10.26 5.80
N ALA A 6 19.24 9.88 5.34
CA ALA A 6 18.01 10.50 5.80
C ALA A 6 17.76 10.19 7.29
N MET A 7 17.92 8.93 7.69
CA MET A 7 17.81 8.54 9.12
C MET A 7 18.86 9.25 9.99
N ASN A 8 20.08 9.48 9.49
CA ASN A 8 21.11 10.24 10.22
C ASN A 8 20.77 11.74 10.34
N ARG A 9 20.03 12.33 9.37
CA ARG A 9 19.49 13.70 9.48
C ARG A 9 18.39 13.81 10.55
N PHE A 10 17.75 12.71 10.92
CA PHE A 10 16.83 12.66 12.06
C PHE A 10 17.56 12.78 13.41
N GLY A 11 18.88 12.62 13.47
CA GLY A 11 19.69 12.90 14.65
C GLY A 11 19.56 14.36 15.13
N ASP A 12 19.41 15.30 14.18
CA ASP A 12 19.19 16.71 14.50
C ASP A 12 17.77 16.99 15.02
N LEU A 13 16.81 16.11 14.69
CA LEU A 13 15.44 16.17 15.24
C LEU A 13 15.38 15.62 16.66
N LYS A 14 16.33 14.79 17.07
CA LYS A 14 16.42 14.25 18.43
C LYS A 14 16.54 15.36 19.46
N SER A 15 17.45 16.31 19.24
CA SER A 15 17.66 17.44 20.12
C SER A 15 16.44 18.36 20.22
N LYS A 16 15.64 18.46 19.14
CA LYS A 16 14.39 19.22 19.14
C LYS A 16 13.25 18.46 19.82
N ALA A 17 13.14 17.15 19.66
CA ALA A 17 12.13 16.33 20.32
C ALA A 17 12.35 16.27 21.84
N GLU A 18 13.59 16.06 22.28
CA GLU A 18 13.97 16.08 23.70
C GLU A 18 13.75 17.45 24.37
N SER A 19 13.83 18.54 23.60
CA SER A 19 13.59 19.90 24.11
C SER A 19 12.11 20.32 24.06
N SER A 20 11.25 19.66 23.26
CA SER A 20 9.83 20.00 23.12
C SER A 20 8.93 19.37 24.17
N GLY A 21 9.36 18.30 24.84
CA GLY A 21 8.55 17.52 25.78
C GLY A 21 7.39 16.75 25.10
N ASP A 22 7.38 16.66 23.77
CA ASP A 22 6.38 15.95 23.00
C ASP A 22 6.65 14.43 23.04
N ARG A 23 5.84 13.74 23.85
CA ARG A 23 5.97 12.28 24.06
C ARG A 23 5.72 11.48 22.80
N ASP A 24 4.82 11.92 21.92
CA ASP A 24 4.47 11.21 20.69
C ASP A 24 5.60 11.31 19.68
N LEU A 25 6.23 12.48 19.58
CA LEU A 25 7.41 12.69 18.75
C LEU A 25 8.61 11.89 19.26
N GLU A 26 8.82 11.83 20.56
CA GLU A 26 9.88 11.02 21.16
C GLU A 26 9.66 9.52 20.92
N GLN A 27 8.43 9.05 21.07
CA GLN A 27 8.06 7.65 20.79
C GLN A 27 8.26 7.29 19.33
N ALA A 28 7.79 8.14 18.41
CA ALA A 28 7.99 7.96 16.96
C ALA A 28 9.48 7.91 16.61
N TYR A 29 10.29 8.80 17.20
CA TYR A 29 11.73 8.82 17.02
C TYR A 29 12.40 7.52 17.49
N ARG A 30 12.08 7.06 18.70
CA ARG A 30 12.58 5.79 19.26
C ARG A 30 12.22 4.61 18.37
N LEU A 31 11.00 4.58 17.83
CA LEU A 31 10.53 3.52 16.94
C LEU A 31 11.36 3.48 15.66
N ILE A 32 11.54 4.63 15.00
CA ILE A 32 12.25 4.74 13.71
C ILE A 32 13.76 4.46 13.86
N THR A 33 14.35 4.84 14.99
CA THR A 33 15.80 4.68 15.24
C THR A 33 16.17 3.35 15.90
N SER A 34 15.19 2.54 16.28
CA SER A 34 15.46 1.25 16.91
C SER A 34 16.22 0.31 15.96
N GLU A 35 17.11 -0.53 16.50
CA GLU A 35 17.80 -1.56 15.71
C GLU A 35 16.81 -2.52 15.04
N ARG A 36 15.67 -2.75 15.67
CA ARG A 36 14.58 -3.57 15.14
C ARG A 36 13.95 -2.93 13.89
N ALA A 37 13.75 -1.61 13.88
CA ALA A 37 13.26 -0.90 12.71
C ALA A 37 14.31 -0.87 11.61
N LYS A 38 15.58 -0.58 11.94
CA LYS A 38 16.68 -0.61 10.96
C LYS A 38 16.81 -1.97 10.29
N ALA A 39 16.72 -3.06 11.05
CA ALA A 39 16.74 -4.41 10.51
C ALA A 39 15.57 -4.67 9.55
N ALA A 40 14.39 -4.06 9.76
CA ALA A 40 13.27 -4.19 8.82
C ALA A 40 13.62 -3.72 7.41
N PHE A 41 14.43 -2.66 7.29
CA PHE A 41 14.82 -2.08 6.00
C PHE A 41 15.93 -2.85 5.26
N ASN A 42 16.57 -3.81 5.92
CA ASN A 42 17.59 -4.64 5.30
C ASN A 42 16.95 -5.84 4.59
N LEU A 43 16.48 -5.65 3.36
CA LEU A 43 15.83 -6.71 2.58
C LEU A 43 16.80 -7.81 2.14
N GLU A 44 18.11 -7.58 2.21
CA GLU A 44 19.13 -8.59 1.91
C GLU A 44 19.15 -9.74 2.93
N GLU A 45 18.60 -9.52 4.12
CA GLU A 45 18.43 -10.57 5.13
C GLU A 45 17.37 -11.61 4.75
N GLU A 46 16.46 -11.27 3.84
CA GLU A 46 15.47 -12.22 3.36
C GLU A 46 16.10 -13.26 2.42
N PRO A 47 15.71 -14.53 2.53
CA PRO A 47 16.13 -15.56 1.59
C PRO A 47 15.86 -15.13 0.15
N GLN A 48 16.77 -15.48 -0.76
CA GLN A 48 16.62 -15.15 -2.18
C GLN A 48 15.26 -15.57 -2.74
N GLN A 49 14.80 -16.76 -2.36
CA GLN A 49 13.51 -17.33 -2.77
C GLN A 49 12.32 -16.41 -2.37
N VAL A 50 12.37 -15.82 -1.17
CA VAL A 50 11.35 -14.87 -0.70
C VAL A 50 11.41 -13.59 -1.54
N ARG A 51 12.61 -13.03 -1.75
CA ARG A 51 12.78 -11.81 -2.56
C ARG A 51 12.29 -11.99 -4.00
N GLU A 52 12.51 -13.15 -4.60
CA GLU A 52 12.05 -13.51 -5.95
C GLU A 52 10.53 -13.65 -6.04
N ARG A 53 9.84 -14.05 -4.98
CA ARG A 53 8.37 -14.08 -4.93
C ARG A 53 7.75 -12.69 -5.11
N TYR A 54 8.39 -11.66 -4.57
CA TYR A 54 7.88 -10.29 -4.60
C TYR A 54 8.31 -9.50 -5.85
N SER A 55 9.40 -9.84 -6.49
CA SER A 55 9.99 -8.98 -7.52
C SER A 55 9.81 -9.53 -8.93
N LEU A 56 9.42 -8.66 -9.87
CA LEU A 56 9.51 -8.93 -11.29
C LEU A 56 10.97 -8.78 -11.79
N ASP A 57 11.75 -7.88 -11.17
CA ASP A 57 13.17 -7.71 -11.42
C ASP A 57 13.93 -7.67 -10.09
N PRO A 58 14.69 -8.71 -9.75
CA PRO A 58 15.49 -8.74 -8.52
C PRO A 58 16.54 -7.63 -8.41
N ARG A 59 16.89 -6.98 -9.53
CA ARG A 59 17.87 -5.89 -9.57
C ARG A 59 17.26 -4.51 -9.30
N ALA A 60 15.94 -4.40 -9.39
CA ALA A 60 15.25 -3.14 -9.09
C ALA A 60 15.43 -2.76 -7.62
N ASN A 61 15.65 -1.50 -7.33
CA ASN A 61 15.86 -1.01 -5.97
C ASN A 61 14.56 -0.43 -5.37
N LEU A 62 14.51 -0.31 -4.04
CA LEU A 62 13.36 0.25 -3.31
C LEU A 62 13.01 1.70 -3.67
N GLN A 63 13.92 2.43 -4.29
CA GLN A 63 13.70 3.82 -4.67
C GLN A 63 13.02 3.94 -6.04
N ASP A 64 12.91 2.85 -6.78
CA ASP A 64 12.08 2.81 -7.97
C ASP A 64 10.62 2.80 -7.53
N SER A 65 9.91 3.89 -7.80
CA SER A 65 8.50 4.09 -7.42
C SER A 65 7.58 3.00 -8.00
N ASN A 66 8.03 2.28 -9.00
CA ASN A 66 7.30 1.20 -9.65
C ASN A 66 7.66 -0.20 -9.10
N ASN A 67 8.55 -0.27 -8.11
CA ASN A 67 8.93 -1.53 -7.50
C ASN A 67 8.00 -1.90 -6.34
N ILE A 68 6.74 -2.11 -6.64
CA ILE A 68 5.70 -2.47 -5.68
C ILE A 68 6.07 -3.74 -4.89
N GLY A 69 6.75 -4.71 -5.51
CA GLY A 69 7.13 -5.95 -4.84
C GLY A 69 8.06 -5.73 -3.66
N GLN A 70 9.14 -4.96 -3.84
CA GLN A 70 10.04 -4.64 -2.74
C GLN A 70 9.38 -3.78 -1.67
N GLN A 71 8.48 -2.88 -2.06
CA GLN A 71 7.70 -2.09 -1.12
C GLN A 71 6.76 -2.96 -0.29
N CYS A 72 6.08 -3.95 -0.89
CA CYS A 72 5.26 -4.92 -0.18
C CYS A 72 6.09 -5.82 0.75
N LEU A 73 7.27 -6.27 0.32
CA LEU A 73 8.18 -7.03 1.17
C LEU A 73 8.63 -6.21 2.39
N LEU A 74 8.96 -4.93 2.20
CA LEU A 74 9.26 -4.03 3.30
C LEU A 74 8.06 -3.85 4.24
N ALA A 75 6.86 -3.67 3.69
CA ALA A 75 5.64 -3.53 4.47
C ALA A 75 5.41 -4.76 5.36
N ARG A 76 5.54 -5.99 4.81
CA ARG A 76 5.45 -7.23 5.59
C ARG A 76 6.47 -7.25 6.74
N ARG A 77 7.74 -6.89 6.46
CA ARG A 77 8.79 -6.85 7.49
C ARG A 77 8.51 -5.84 8.59
N LEU A 78 7.91 -4.71 8.26
CA LEU A 78 7.51 -3.69 9.23
C LEU A 78 6.37 -4.19 10.13
N VAL A 79 5.33 -4.77 9.53
CA VAL A 79 4.19 -5.34 10.26
C VAL A 79 4.65 -6.46 11.19
N GLU A 80 5.46 -7.40 10.72
CA GLU A 80 6.04 -8.49 11.50
C GLU A 80 6.83 -7.99 12.73
N ARG A 81 7.31 -6.76 12.67
CA ARG A 81 8.03 -6.09 13.78
C ARG A 81 7.16 -5.20 14.64
N GLY A 82 5.85 -5.24 14.43
CA GLY A 82 4.87 -4.56 15.25
C GLY A 82 4.60 -3.11 14.83
N VAL A 83 4.89 -2.72 13.59
CA VAL A 83 4.43 -1.44 13.04
C VAL A 83 2.94 -1.56 12.75
N PRO A 84 2.06 -0.81 13.42
CA PRO A 84 0.61 -1.05 13.37
C PRO A 84 -0.05 -0.58 12.08
N PHE A 85 0.60 0.32 11.33
CA PHE A 85 0.06 0.89 10.10
C PHE A 85 1.17 1.17 9.09
N VAL A 86 1.03 0.64 7.88
CA VAL A 86 1.99 0.83 6.79
C VAL A 86 1.24 1.21 5.53
N THR A 87 1.64 2.32 4.91
CA THR A 87 1.12 2.73 3.59
C THR A 87 2.16 2.45 2.52
N VAL A 88 1.75 1.73 1.48
CA VAL A 88 2.54 1.50 0.28
C VAL A 88 1.94 2.31 -0.86
N ASN A 89 2.68 3.31 -1.34
CA ASN A 89 2.26 4.14 -2.47
C ASN A 89 2.86 3.61 -3.77
N ASN A 90 2.00 3.09 -4.64
CA ASN A 90 2.37 2.67 -5.99
C ASN A 90 1.90 3.70 -7.01
N THR A 91 2.83 4.38 -7.64
CA THR A 91 2.57 5.47 -8.60
C THR A 91 2.54 4.95 -10.04
N GLY A 92 2.15 5.82 -10.98
CA GLY A 92 2.18 5.51 -12.42
C GLY A 92 0.84 5.00 -12.99
N TRP A 93 -0.22 4.98 -12.19
CA TRP A 93 -1.56 4.52 -12.60
C TRP A 93 -2.38 5.60 -13.34
N ASP A 94 -1.85 6.80 -13.50
CA ASP A 94 -2.51 7.91 -14.19
C ASP A 94 -2.39 7.80 -15.71
N ASN A 95 -3.04 6.79 -16.29
CA ASN A 95 -2.86 6.34 -17.67
C ASN A 95 -3.91 6.97 -18.61
N HIS A 96 -3.79 8.25 -18.90
CA HIS A 96 -4.62 8.98 -19.85
C HIS A 96 -4.32 8.67 -21.32
N LEU A 97 -3.23 7.94 -21.59
CA LEU A 97 -2.81 7.60 -22.95
C LEU A 97 -2.13 6.22 -22.99
N ASN A 98 -2.23 5.55 -24.12
CA ASN A 98 -1.51 4.29 -24.40
C ASN A 98 -1.60 3.23 -23.28
N LEU A 99 -2.77 3.03 -22.68
CA LEU A 99 -3.00 2.14 -21.53
C LEU A 99 -2.39 0.75 -21.74
N ALA A 100 -2.59 0.15 -22.92
CA ALA A 100 -2.07 -1.17 -23.24
C ALA A 100 -0.53 -1.23 -23.17
N THR A 101 0.14 -0.13 -23.50
CA THR A 101 1.60 -0.06 -23.46
C THR A 101 2.12 0.11 -22.05
N TYR A 102 1.46 0.90 -21.20
CA TYR A 102 1.94 1.21 -19.85
C TYR A 102 1.48 0.20 -18.79
N ALA A 103 0.25 -0.26 -18.87
CA ALA A 103 -0.33 -1.14 -17.85
C ALA A 103 0.10 -2.60 -17.98
N ASN A 104 0.30 -3.08 -19.22
CA ASN A 104 0.51 -4.50 -19.53
C ASN A 104 1.91 -4.83 -20.06
N ARG A 105 2.92 -4.00 -19.82
CA ARG A 105 4.27 -4.31 -20.28
C ARG A 105 4.76 -5.64 -19.70
N ASN A 106 5.26 -6.49 -20.60
CA ASN A 106 5.95 -7.71 -20.18
C ASN A 106 7.27 -7.36 -19.48
N PRO A 107 7.61 -8.07 -18.40
CA PRO A 107 8.87 -7.89 -17.67
C PRO A 107 10.14 -8.03 -18.52
N GLY A 108 10.04 -8.62 -19.70
CA GLY A 108 11.15 -8.77 -20.65
C GLY A 108 11.31 -7.63 -21.65
N ASP A 109 10.42 -6.64 -21.67
CA ASP A 109 10.60 -5.46 -22.53
C ASP A 109 11.76 -4.61 -21.99
N SER A 110 12.71 -4.26 -22.87
CA SER A 110 13.96 -3.55 -22.55
C SER A 110 13.80 -2.19 -21.86
N ARG A 111 12.58 -1.70 -21.70
CA ARG A 111 12.23 -0.46 -21.03
C ARG A 111 11.85 -0.61 -19.56
N SER A 112 12.41 -1.60 -18.88
CA SER A 112 12.35 -1.95 -17.46
C SER A 112 11.05 -2.60 -16.98
N ALA A 113 11.21 -3.73 -16.31
CA ALA A 113 10.17 -4.46 -15.58
C ALA A 113 9.45 -3.60 -14.53
N SER A 114 10.06 -2.50 -14.10
CA SER A 114 9.50 -1.52 -13.16
C SER A 114 8.27 -0.77 -13.69
N HIS A 115 8.02 -0.79 -14.99
CA HIS A 115 6.85 -0.17 -15.62
C HIS A 115 5.66 -1.13 -15.85
N ALA A 116 5.79 -2.38 -15.48
CA ALA A 116 4.71 -3.37 -15.59
C ALA A 116 3.76 -3.24 -14.39
N LEU A 117 2.85 -2.27 -14.39
CA LEU A 117 1.98 -1.95 -13.26
C LEU A 117 1.08 -3.12 -12.86
N ILE A 118 0.32 -3.67 -13.81
CA ILE A 118 -0.64 -4.75 -13.52
C ILE A 118 0.08 -6.05 -13.12
N PRO A 119 1.02 -6.59 -13.89
CA PRO A 119 1.75 -7.79 -13.49
C PRO A 119 2.57 -7.60 -12.21
N GLY A 120 3.10 -6.39 -11.97
CA GLY A 120 3.83 -6.04 -10.76
C GLY A 120 2.94 -6.07 -9.53
N LEU A 121 1.78 -5.45 -9.60
CA LEU A 121 0.80 -5.43 -8.53
C LEU A 121 0.29 -6.85 -8.23
N ASP A 122 -0.11 -7.59 -9.26
CA ASP A 122 -0.61 -8.96 -9.14
C ASP A 122 0.39 -9.85 -8.39
N LYS A 123 1.64 -9.88 -8.86
CA LYS A 123 2.69 -10.66 -8.22
C LYS A 123 2.99 -10.19 -6.79
N ALA A 124 3.07 -8.89 -6.55
CA ALA A 124 3.39 -8.34 -5.24
C ALA A 124 2.32 -8.65 -4.20
N ILE A 125 1.04 -8.50 -4.56
CA ILE A 125 -0.08 -8.77 -3.65
C ILE A 125 -0.22 -10.28 -3.39
N ALA A 126 -0.11 -11.12 -4.42
CA ALA A 126 -0.10 -12.57 -4.23
C ALA A 126 1.03 -13.02 -3.29
N ALA A 127 2.23 -12.46 -3.47
CA ALA A 127 3.37 -12.73 -2.59
C ALA A 127 3.12 -12.23 -1.16
N LEU A 128 2.57 -11.01 -1.00
CA LEU A 128 2.29 -10.43 0.32
C LEU A 128 1.29 -11.26 1.10
N ILE A 129 0.14 -11.57 0.50
CA ILE A 129 -0.90 -12.37 1.16
C ILE A 129 -0.38 -13.76 1.50
N GLY A 130 0.31 -14.43 0.57
CA GLY A 130 0.90 -15.74 0.82
C GLY A 130 1.96 -15.72 1.92
N ASP A 131 2.85 -14.71 1.95
CA ASP A 131 3.90 -14.61 2.96
C ASP A 131 3.35 -14.29 4.36
N LEU A 132 2.29 -13.46 4.45
CA LEU A 132 1.58 -13.20 5.69
C LEU A 132 0.87 -14.47 6.21
N ALA A 133 0.28 -15.26 5.31
CA ALA A 133 -0.35 -16.54 5.67
C ALA A 133 0.69 -17.60 6.09
N ASP A 134 1.78 -17.75 5.35
CA ASP A 134 2.88 -18.69 5.68
C ASP A 134 3.51 -18.40 7.06
N ARG A 135 3.31 -17.20 7.60
CA ARG A 135 3.82 -16.71 8.90
C ARG A 135 2.76 -16.64 9.98
N ASP A 136 1.55 -17.11 9.71
CA ASP A 136 0.41 -17.09 10.65
C ASP A 136 0.06 -15.68 11.17
N ILE A 137 0.31 -14.62 10.38
CA ILE A 137 -0.01 -13.22 10.74
C ILE A 137 -1.03 -12.56 9.81
N LEU A 138 -1.56 -13.28 8.83
CA LEU A 138 -2.58 -12.74 7.92
C LEU A 138 -3.89 -12.40 8.65
N ASP A 139 -4.30 -13.22 9.59
CA ASP A 139 -5.55 -13.00 10.35
C ASP A 139 -5.48 -11.78 11.27
N GLU A 140 -4.28 -11.33 11.62
CA GLU A 140 -4.03 -10.13 12.42
C GLU A 140 -3.61 -8.92 11.57
N THR A 141 -3.55 -9.07 10.24
CA THR A 141 -3.08 -8.03 9.32
C THR A 141 -4.11 -7.73 8.24
N LEU A 142 -4.79 -6.60 8.34
CA LEU A 142 -5.67 -6.14 7.28
C LEU A 142 -4.85 -5.60 6.09
N VAL A 143 -4.98 -6.24 4.95
CA VAL A 143 -4.43 -5.77 3.66
C VAL A 143 -5.56 -5.10 2.88
N LEU A 144 -5.39 -3.80 2.59
CA LEU A 144 -6.34 -3.00 1.81
C LEU A 144 -5.67 -2.50 0.54
N ILE A 145 -6.30 -2.74 -0.61
CA ILE A 145 -5.88 -2.25 -1.92
C ILE A 145 -6.96 -1.30 -2.41
N MET A 146 -6.60 -0.04 -2.58
CA MET A 146 -7.54 1.00 -2.95
C MET A 146 -6.90 2.07 -3.84
N THR A 147 -7.75 2.83 -4.50
CA THR A 147 -7.42 4.04 -5.26
C THR A 147 -8.32 5.18 -4.79
N ASP A 148 -7.99 6.41 -5.17
CA ASP A 148 -8.80 7.60 -4.92
C ASP A 148 -10.08 7.63 -5.78
N PHE A 149 -10.00 7.13 -7.02
CA PHE A 149 -11.13 6.98 -7.95
C PHE A 149 -10.84 5.89 -8.99
N GLY A 150 -11.85 5.55 -9.76
CA GLY A 150 -11.76 4.62 -10.88
C GLY A 150 -11.32 5.29 -12.19
N ARG A 151 -11.46 4.56 -13.27
CA ARG A 151 -11.17 5.02 -14.64
C ARG A 151 -12.38 4.85 -15.53
N THR A 152 -12.55 5.74 -16.52
CA THR A 152 -13.66 5.66 -17.46
C THR A 152 -13.74 4.27 -18.10
N PRO A 153 -14.94 3.66 -18.20
CA PRO A 153 -15.10 2.38 -18.85
C PRO A 153 -14.70 2.45 -20.34
N LYS A 154 -14.96 3.58 -20.98
CA LYS A 154 -14.60 3.85 -22.37
C LYS A 154 -13.16 4.33 -22.48
N ILE A 155 -12.42 3.76 -23.42
CA ILE A 155 -11.10 4.22 -23.81
C ILE A 155 -11.23 5.54 -24.58
N ASN A 156 -10.42 6.53 -24.24
CA ASN A 156 -10.39 7.83 -24.89
C ASN A 156 -9.64 7.81 -26.24
N SER A 157 -9.63 8.94 -26.95
CA SER A 157 -9.00 9.07 -28.28
C SER A 157 -7.49 8.87 -28.30
N THR A 158 -6.83 8.95 -27.12
CA THR A 158 -5.39 8.75 -26.98
C THR A 158 -5.02 7.33 -26.52
N GLY A 159 -6.00 6.44 -26.47
CA GLY A 159 -5.81 5.03 -26.08
C GLY A 159 -5.64 4.83 -24.57
N GLY A 160 -6.07 5.78 -23.76
CA GLY A 160 -6.05 5.73 -22.31
C GLY A 160 -7.44 5.76 -21.68
N ARG A 161 -7.50 5.96 -20.36
CA ARG A 161 -8.74 6.13 -19.60
C ARG A 161 -8.61 7.33 -18.68
N ASP A 162 -9.67 8.13 -18.63
CA ASP A 162 -9.73 9.33 -17.79
C ASP A 162 -10.23 9.01 -16.38
N HIS A 163 -10.19 9.97 -15.47
CA HIS A 163 -10.67 9.83 -14.11
C HIS A 163 -12.18 9.58 -14.06
N TRP A 164 -12.63 8.63 -13.23
CA TRP A 164 -14.04 8.27 -13.09
C TRP A 164 -14.39 7.95 -11.64
N PRO A 165 -14.95 8.90 -10.88
CA PRO A 165 -15.24 8.71 -9.46
C PRO A 165 -16.51 7.91 -9.19
N ASN A 166 -17.37 7.69 -10.20
CA ASN A 166 -18.72 7.15 -10.00
C ASN A 166 -18.77 5.64 -9.77
N CYS A 167 -17.72 4.91 -10.18
CA CYS A 167 -17.65 3.47 -10.00
C CYS A 167 -16.20 3.00 -9.96
N PHE A 168 -15.80 2.36 -8.87
CA PHE A 168 -14.48 1.72 -8.71
C PHE A 168 -14.55 0.65 -7.63
N SER A 169 -13.51 -0.16 -7.52
CA SER A 169 -13.45 -1.28 -6.59
C SER A 169 -12.30 -1.12 -5.61
N VAL A 170 -12.48 -1.67 -4.43
CA VAL A 170 -11.42 -1.90 -3.45
C VAL A 170 -11.32 -3.41 -3.19
N ALA A 171 -10.14 -3.88 -2.79
CA ALA A 171 -9.95 -5.25 -2.37
C ALA A 171 -9.39 -5.30 -0.96
N MET A 172 -9.84 -6.31 -0.19
CA MET A 172 -9.43 -6.52 1.20
C MET A 172 -9.08 -7.98 1.43
N ALA A 173 -8.06 -8.21 2.26
CA ALA A 173 -7.67 -9.56 2.69
C ALA A 173 -7.12 -9.54 4.12
N GLY A 174 -7.24 -10.65 4.83
CA GLY A 174 -6.75 -10.77 6.20
C GLY A 174 -7.52 -9.94 7.23
N GLY A 175 -6.99 -9.80 8.43
CA GLY A 175 -7.56 -8.95 9.49
C GLY A 175 -9.02 -9.24 9.84
N GLY A 176 -9.47 -10.49 9.76
CA GLY A 176 -10.85 -10.88 10.02
C GLY A 176 -11.83 -10.71 8.85
N VAL A 177 -11.34 -10.31 7.67
CA VAL A 177 -12.17 -10.25 6.45
C VAL A 177 -12.55 -11.64 6.00
N GLN A 178 -13.84 -11.86 5.76
CA GLN A 178 -14.31 -13.10 5.15
C GLN A 178 -13.99 -13.10 3.64
N GLY A 179 -12.97 -13.82 3.24
CA GLY A 179 -12.50 -13.90 1.85
C GLY A 179 -13.49 -14.61 0.90
N GLY A 180 -13.18 -14.55 -0.40
CA GLY A 180 -13.94 -15.23 -1.46
C GLY A 180 -15.27 -14.58 -1.80
N GLN A 181 -15.54 -13.35 -1.36
CA GLN A 181 -16.77 -12.61 -1.63
C GLN A 181 -16.54 -11.47 -2.61
N VAL A 182 -17.56 -11.20 -3.41
CA VAL A 182 -17.70 -9.98 -4.18
C VAL A 182 -18.96 -9.25 -3.68
N ILE A 183 -18.81 -8.00 -3.25
CA ILE A 183 -19.88 -7.20 -2.68
C ILE A 183 -20.19 -6.05 -3.63
N GLY A 184 -21.44 -5.99 -4.10
CA GLY A 184 -21.90 -5.01 -5.06
C GLY A 184 -21.52 -5.33 -6.49
N SER A 185 -22.11 -4.58 -7.41
CA SER A 185 -21.81 -4.67 -8.84
C SER A 185 -22.01 -3.33 -9.54
N SER A 186 -21.31 -3.15 -10.66
CA SER A 186 -21.57 -2.04 -11.57
C SER A 186 -22.76 -2.35 -12.49
N ASP A 187 -23.23 -1.33 -13.19
CA ASP A 187 -24.09 -1.50 -14.35
C ASP A 187 -23.38 -2.24 -15.50
N ALA A 188 -24.13 -2.54 -16.57
CA ALA A 188 -23.61 -3.30 -17.71
C ALA A 188 -22.46 -2.59 -18.46
N LEU A 189 -22.33 -1.28 -18.29
CA LEU A 189 -21.29 -0.47 -18.93
C LEU A 189 -20.09 -0.20 -18.00
N GLY A 190 -20.22 -0.54 -16.70
CA GLY A 190 -19.19 -0.22 -15.70
C GLY A 190 -19.11 1.27 -15.35
N GLU A 191 -20.18 2.02 -15.61
CA GLU A 191 -20.21 3.47 -15.43
C GLU A 191 -20.65 3.86 -14.01
N PHE A 192 -21.65 3.16 -13.46
CA PHE A 192 -22.23 3.46 -12.16
C PHE A 192 -22.39 2.20 -11.30
N VAL A 193 -22.46 2.36 -10.01
CA VAL A 193 -22.81 1.26 -9.10
C VAL A 193 -24.28 0.96 -9.26
N ALA A 194 -24.63 -0.30 -9.58
CA ALA A 194 -25.99 -0.78 -9.78
C ALA A 194 -26.56 -1.55 -8.59
N ASP A 195 -25.71 -2.24 -7.83
CA ASP A 195 -26.14 -3.03 -6.67
C ASP A 195 -25.18 -2.80 -5.49
N ARG A 196 -25.75 -2.72 -4.28
CA ARG A 196 -25.05 -2.61 -2.99
C ARG A 196 -23.93 -1.58 -2.99
N PRO A 197 -24.24 -0.29 -3.18
CA PRO A 197 -23.23 0.77 -3.15
C PRO A 197 -22.52 0.79 -1.79
N ILE A 198 -21.21 0.98 -1.83
CA ILE A 198 -20.39 1.17 -0.63
C ILE A 198 -19.83 2.58 -0.69
N THR A 199 -20.11 3.36 0.34
CA THR A 199 -19.59 4.72 0.48
C THR A 199 -18.20 4.72 1.14
N PRO A 200 -17.42 5.82 1.02
CA PRO A 200 -16.19 5.98 1.81
C PRO A 200 -16.42 5.87 3.32
N GLY A 201 -17.59 6.30 3.80
CA GLY A 201 -17.99 6.14 5.21
C GLY A 201 -18.16 4.69 5.62
N ASP A 202 -18.80 3.88 4.79
CA ASP A 202 -18.98 2.43 5.03
C ASP A 202 -17.61 1.72 5.06
N LEU A 203 -16.72 2.07 4.12
CA LEU A 203 -15.37 1.52 4.08
C LEU A 203 -14.58 1.89 5.33
N SER A 204 -14.61 3.16 5.74
CA SER A 204 -13.94 3.64 6.94
C SER A 204 -14.47 2.96 8.21
N SER A 205 -15.78 2.83 8.33
CA SER A 205 -16.43 2.13 9.46
C SER A 205 -16.01 0.66 9.50
N THR A 206 -15.93 0.01 8.35
CA THR A 206 -15.46 -1.37 8.24
C THR A 206 -14.03 -1.50 8.73
N ILE A 207 -13.12 -0.62 8.26
CA ILE A 207 -11.71 -0.61 8.66
C ILE A 207 -11.59 -0.42 10.17
N TYR A 208 -12.29 0.58 10.76
CA TYR A 208 -12.23 0.82 12.20
C TYR A 208 -12.75 -0.38 12.99
N THR A 209 -13.86 -0.99 12.57
CA THR A 209 -14.41 -2.18 13.21
C THR A 209 -13.41 -3.34 13.20
N LEU A 210 -12.74 -3.60 12.07
CA LEU A 210 -11.71 -4.63 11.94
C LEU A 210 -10.47 -4.34 12.78
N LEU A 211 -10.16 -3.08 13.02
CA LEU A 211 -9.09 -2.64 13.93
C LEU A 211 -9.51 -2.68 15.42
N GLY A 212 -10.72 -3.11 15.73
CA GLY A 212 -11.25 -3.13 17.10
C GLY A 212 -11.65 -1.76 17.65
N LEU A 213 -11.79 -0.77 16.76
CA LEU A 213 -12.23 0.58 17.12
C LEU A 213 -13.73 0.71 16.90
N ASP A 214 -14.41 1.42 17.81
CA ASP A 214 -15.84 1.71 17.67
C ASP A 214 -16.03 2.88 16.66
N PRO A 215 -16.60 2.63 15.47
CA PRO A 215 -16.76 3.67 14.45
C PRO A 215 -17.80 4.73 14.82
N SER A 216 -18.64 4.49 15.87
CA SER A 216 -19.62 5.47 16.35
C SER A 216 -18.99 6.53 17.25
N ARG A 217 -17.77 6.35 17.73
CA ARG A 217 -17.07 7.35 18.52
C ARG A 217 -16.66 8.52 17.66
N GLU A 218 -17.04 9.72 18.08
CA GLU A 218 -16.59 10.95 17.43
C GLU A 218 -15.06 11.06 17.56
N SER A 219 -14.40 11.23 16.41
CA SER A 219 -12.98 11.60 16.37
C SER A 219 -12.89 13.08 16.77
N VAL A 220 -12.25 13.37 17.89
CA VAL A 220 -11.99 14.76 18.30
C VAL A 220 -10.92 15.32 17.36
N SER A 221 -11.33 16.20 16.47
CA SER A 221 -10.37 16.96 15.64
C SER A 221 -9.69 18.03 16.51
N TYR A 222 -8.40 17.86 16.76
CA TYR A 222 -7.56 18.89 17.40
C TYR A 222 -7.20 20.00 16.40
N THR A 223 -8.19 20.58 15.70
CA THR A 223 -7.96 21.72 14.79
C THR A 223 -7.87 23.07 15.50
N HIS A 224 -7.70 23.12 16.81
CA HIS A 224 -7.55 24.35 17.58
C HIS A 224 -6.24 24.35 18.38
N LEU A 225 -5.11 24.25 17.68
CA LEU A 225 -3.85 24.77 18.18
C LEU A 225 -3.45 25.94 17.27
N THR A 226 -4.03 27.07 17.55
CA THR A 226 -3.48 28.39 17.17
C THR A 226 -2.39 28.78 18.14
#